data_fd8da5149366193f19d6782b2ec49339
#
_entry.id   fd8da5149366193f19d6782b2ec49339
#
_cell.length_a   1.000
_cell.length_b   1.000
_cell.length_c   1.000
_cell.angle_alpha   90.00
_cell.angle_beta   90.00
_cell.angle_gamma   90.00
#
_symmetry.space_group_name_H-M   'P 1'
#
loop_
_entity.id
_entity.type
_entity.pdbx_description
1 polymer ?
#
loop_
_entity_poly.entity_id
_entity_poly.type
_entity_poly.pdbx_seq_one_letter_code
_entity_poly.pdbx_strand_id
1 'polypeptide(L)'
;MSIIISHQSAIELLRTDYVYQIIANTSKGTFRHPPLIPNRPPHLSEKRELWKTLHEILGSKPQLPIHVSITSNNGVYQTKGLQIHILNEKIPKTAFFEILPNLYLTKPEYIPIQMSRSCSILELALLASKLMGTYYIDQEGELKSRESPLITRKKLERFLRKHSDVPGCAKVWSALALSCEKAASPMEVKLFIRATLPCSKGGYGLGEMRLNQEYKVKKLTSQTKAFAIRKPDLVFETPKASRDKQPWKAITLEYNGQYHTTVEQQIADGIRHNELVSAGIKNYQVDKEIYYDFNCMQNLVVCIRKDIGLPERKLSHEEQIRYRKRQQDLVKLLDSIDPARWGSNVKQENHR
;
A
#
# COMPACT_ATOMS: atom_id res chain seq x y z
N MET A 1 -1.94 17.65 -28.79
CA MET A 1 -0.59 17.53 -28.14
C MET A 1 -0.67 16.42 -27.10
N SER A 2 0.42 15.65 -26.96
CA SER A 2 0.47 14.63 -25.89
C SER A 2 0.56 15.29 -24.51
N ILE A 3 -0.17 14.75 -23.52
CA ILE A 3 -0.11 15.17 -22.12
C ILE A 3 0.24 13.94 -21.29
N ILE A 4 1.18 14.07 -20.34
CA ILE A 4 1.57 12.98 -19.43
C ILE A 4 1.15 13.34 -18.02
N ILE A 5 0.18 12.61 -17.49
CA ILE A 5 -0.25 12.70 -16.09
C ILE A 5 0.72 11.91 -15.20
N SER A 6 1.13 12.51 -14.07
CA SER A 6 2.18 11.97 -13.22
C SER A 6 1.91 12.23 -11.73
N HIS A 7 2.81 11.75 -10.86
CA HIS A 7 2.80 12.00 -9.41
C HIS A 7 1.42 11.75 -8.78
N GLN A 8 0.92 12.71 -7.99
CA GLN A 8 -0.35 12.60 -7.27
C GLN A 8 -1.54 12.39 -8.19
N SER A 9 -1.61 13.11 -9.33
CA SER A 9 -2.72 12.94 -10.27
C SER A 9 -2.73 11.57 -10.95
N ALA A 10 -1.55 10.96 -11.15
CA ALA A 10 -1.48 9.57 -11.61
C ALA A 10 -2.02 8.60 -10.56
N ILE A 11 -1.69 8.80 -9.27
CA ILE A 11 -2.20 7.98 -8.17
C ILE A 11 -3.73 8.10 -8.06
N GLU A 12 -4.28 9.29 -8.27
CA GLU A 12 -5.72 9.53 -8.25
C GLU A 12 -6.43 8.75 -9.36
N LEU A 13 -5.92 8.81 -10.61
CA LEU A 13 -6.47 8.08 -11.74
C LEU A 13 -6.36 6.55 -11.58
N LEU A 14 -5.30 6.05 -10.97
CA LEU A 14 -5.14 4.62 -10.67
C LEU A 14 -6.21 4.07 -9.70
N ARG A 15 -7.02 4.91 -9.08
CA ARG A 15 -8.15 4.52 -8.21
C ARG A 15 -9.44 4.25 -9.00
N THR A 16 -9.45 4.50 -10.30
CA THR A 16 -10.62 4.29 -11.15
C THR A 16 -10.60 2.90 -11.80
N ASP A 17 -11.78 2.29 -11.93
CA ASP A 17 -11.92 1.01 -12.64
C ASP A 17 -11.54 1.14 -14.11
N TYR A 18 -11.82 2.29 -14.72
CA TYR A 18 -11.43 2.57 -16.11
C TYR A 18 -9.93 2.38 -16.34
N VAL A 19 -9.09 3.03 -15.53
CA VAL A 19 -7.62 2.91 -15.65
C VAL A 19 -7.13 1.52 -15.25
N TYR A 20 -7.75 0.90 -14.23
CA TYR A 20 -7.43 -0.47 -13.84
C TYR A 20 -7.65 -1.46 -14.98
N GLN A 21 -8.76 -1.39 -15.69
CA GLN A 21 -9.05 -2.25 -16.83
C GLN A 21 -8.03 -2.06 -17.98
N ILE A 22 -7.60 -0.83 -18.24
CA ILE A 22 -6.54 -0.57 -19.23
C ILE A 22 -5.24 -1.27 -18.82
N ILE A 23 -4.82 -1.17 -17.54
CA ILE A 23 -3.61 -1.82 -17.04
C ILE A 23 -3.73 -3.34 -17.11
N ALA A 24 -4.85 -3.91 -16.69
CA ALA A 24 -5.11 -5.34 -16.72
C ALA A 24 -5.07 -5.92 -18.15
N ASN A 25 -5.66 -5.21 -19.10
CA ASN A 25 -5.68 -5.61 -20.50
C ASN A 25 -4.31 -5.42 -21.18
N THR A 26 -3.55 -4.40 -20.78
CA THR A 26 -2.23 -4.11 -21.36
C THR A 26 -1.17 -5.13 -20.91
N SER A 27 -1.35 -5.79 -19.77
CA SER A 27 -0.47 -6.88 -19.34
C SER A 27 -0.52 -8.10 -20.27
N LYS A 28 -1.53 -8.19 -21.15
CA LYS A 28 -1.71 -9.26 -22.15
C LYS A 28 -1.08 -8.98 -23.54
N GLY A 29 -0.43 -7.84 -23.71
CA GLY A 29 0.34 -7.50 -24.95
C GLY A 29 -0.02 -6.17 -25.58
N THR A 30 0.98 -5.44 -25.98
CA THR A 30 1.03 -4.27 -26.87
C THR A 30 0.54 -2.93 -26.33
N PHE A 31 1.49 -2.14 -25.84
CA PHE A 31 1.37 -0.67 -25.84
C PHE A 31 1.38 -0.17 -27.27
N ARG A 32 0.31 0.47 -27.73
CA ARG A 32 0.17 0.83 -29.15
C ARG A 32 1.17 1.87 -29.63
N HIS A 33 1.58 2.83 -28.82
CA HIS A 33 2.63 3.80 -29.19
C HIS A 33 3.29 4.40 -27.93
N PRO A 34 4.64 4.51 -27.89
CA PRO A 34 5.28 5.30 -26.85
C PRO A 34 4.94 6.78 -27.06
N PRO A 35 4.72 7.55 -25.98
CA PRO A 35 4.37 8.96 -26.10
C PRO A 35 5.45 9.76 -26.83
N LEU A 36 5.03 10.72 -27.65
CA LEU A 36 5.84 11.90 -27.89
C LEU A 36 5.81 12.71 -26.61
N ILE A 37 6.91 12.65 -25.83
CA ILE A 37 6.98 13.35 -24.55
C ILE A 37 6.90 14.86 -24.83
N PRO A 38 5.97 15.60 -24.22
CA PRO A 38 5.81 17.02 -24.45
C PRO A 38 7.01 17.81 -23.93
N ASN A 39 7.41 18.84 -24.67
CA ASN A 39 8.50 19.76 -24.29
C ASN A 39 8.00 21.09 -23.74
N ARG A 40 6.70 21.29 -23.63
CA ARG A 40 6.04 22.46 -23.06
C ARG A 40 4.84 22.07 -22.20
N PRO A 41 4.42 22.93 -21.27
CA PRO A 41 3.17 22.73 -20.54
C PRO A 41 1.95 22.89 -21.48
N PRO A 42 0.79 22.33 -21.09
CA PRO A 42 -0.47 22.53 -21.80
C PRO A 42 -0.87 23.99 -21.86
N HIS A 43 -1.34 24.46 -23.02
CA HIS A 43 -1.96 25.77 -23.16
C HIS A 43 -3.32 25.85 -22.44
N LEU A 44 -3.89 27.05 -22.33
CA LEU A 44 -5.14 27.27 -21.58
C LEU A 44 -6.32 26.42 -22.13
N SER A 45 -6.45 26.30 -23.46
CA SER A 45 -7.45 25.46 -24.10
C SER A 45 -7.25 23.98 -23.77
N GLU A 46 -6.01 23.49 -23.94
CA GLU A 46 -5.62 22.10 -23.62
C GLU A 46 -5.84 21.78 -22.14
N LYS A 47 -5.59 22.76 -21.25
CA LYS A 47 -5.84 22.60 -19.82
C LYS A 47 -7.32 22.48 -19.49
N ARG A 48 -8.20 23.25 -20.15
CA ARG A 48 -9.66 23.16 -19.96
C ARG A 48 -10.19 21.79 -20.42
N GLU A 49 -9.72 21.34 -21.55
CA GLU A 49 -10.05 20.01 -22.08
C GLU A 49 -9.55 18.90 -21.17
N LEU A 50 -8.28 18.97 -20.72
CA LEU A 50 -7.72 18.04 -19.76
C LEU A 50 -8.56 17.97 -18.49
N TRP A 51 -8.92 19.12 -17.91
CA TRP A 51 -9.73 19.17 -16.70
C TRP A 51 -11.09 18.47 -16.89
N LYS A 52 -11.77 18.72 -18.02
CA LYS A 52 -13.03 18.07 -18.38
C LYS A 52 -12.87 16.56 -18.51
N THR A 53 -11.85 16.13 -19.24
CA THR A 53 -11.54 14.69 -19.44
C THR A 53 -11.24 13.98 -18.11
N LEU A 54 -10.44 14.60 -17.26
CA LEU A 54 -10.14 14.02 -15.93
C LEU A 54 -11.39 13.96 -15.05
N HIS A 55 -12.25 14.98 -15.10
CA HIS A 55 -13.54 14.96 -14.38
C HIS A 55 -14.44 13.80 -14.85
N GLU A 56 -14.50 13.55 -16.15
CA GLU A 56 -15.26 12.43 -16.72
C GLU A 56 -14.69 11.06 -16.27
N ILE A 57 -13.36 10.89 -16.32
CA ILE A 57 -12.72 9.63 -15.89
C ILE A 57 -12.88 9.38 -14.40
N LEU A 58 -12.76 10.42 -13.58
CA LEU A 58 -12.84 10.32 -12.12
C LEU A 58 -14.29 10.23 -11.60
N GLY A 59 -15.28 10.70 -12.39
CA GLY A 59 -16.65 10.90 -11.91
C GLY A 59 -16.79 12.05 -10.91
N SER A 60 -15.71 12.75 -10.60
CA SER A 60 -15.62 13.85 -9.63
C SER A 60 -14.60 14.90 -10.08
N LYS A 61 -14.54 16.03 -9.37
CA LYS A 61 -13.55 17.08 -9.67
C LYS A 61 -12.13 16.57 -9.38
N PRO A 62 -11.17 16.68 -10.38
CA PRO A 62 -9.80 16.28 -10.12
C PRO A 62 -9.17 17.13 -9.03
N GLN A 63 -8.29 16.52 -8.23
CA GLN A 63 -7.53 17.23 -7.20
C GLN A 63 -6.56 18.23 -7.85
N LEU A 64 -6.52 19.43 -7.32
CA LEU A 64 -5.59 20.46 -7.78
C LEU A 64 -4.38 20.57 -6.85
N PRO A 65 -3.21 20.87 -7.38
CA PRO A 65 -2.89 21.03 -8.81
C PRO A 65 -2.85 19.70 -9.57
N ILE A 66 -3.20 19.69 -10.86
CA ILE A 66 -3.01 18.53 -11.73
C ILE A 66 -1.51 18.42 -12.06
N HIS A 67 -0.92 17.26 -11.79
CA HIS A 67 0.49 16.98 -12.00
C HIS A 67 0.76 16.46 -13.41
N VAL A 68 1.55 17.19 -14.18
CA VAL A 68 1.94 16.84 -15.56
C VAL A 68 3.46 16.79 -15.70
N SER A 69 3.95 15.93 -16.59
CA SER A 69 5.39 15.80 -16.86
C SER A 69 5.75 16.23 -18.28
N ILE A 70 6.88 16.93 -18.42
CA ILE A 70 7.46 17.42 -19.67
C ILE A 70 8.98 17.17 -19.70
N THR A 71 9.62 17.28 -20.86
CA THR A 71 11.08 17.03 -21.01
C THR A 71 11.96 18.26 -20.80
N SER A 72 11.43 19.47 -20.97
CA SER A 72 12.23 20.69 -20.98
C SER A 72 11.67 21.74 -20.03
N ASN A 73 12.57 22.54 -19.47
CA ASN A 73 12.21 23.68 -18.62
C ASN A 73 12.03 24.98 -19.41
N ASN A 74 12.23 24.96 -20.74
CA ASN A 74 12.14 26.14 -21.56
C ASN A 74 10.70 26.65 -21.61
N GLY A 75 10.44 27.85 -21.10
CA GLY A 75 9.12 28.47 -21.11
C GLY A 75 8.13 27.94 -20.07
N VAL A 76 8.61 27.30 -18.99
CA VAL A 76 7.73 26.88 -17.89
C VAL A 76 7.28 28.11 -17.09
N TYR A 77 6.09 28.60 -17.43
CA TYR A 77 5.36 29.56 -16.58
C TYR A 77 4.56 28.80 -15.53
N GLN A 78 4.51 29.34 -14.32
CA GLN A 78 3.59 28.83 -13.29
C GLN A 78 2.15 28.96 -13.82
N THR A 79 1.55 27.83 -14.12
CA THR A 79 0.17 27.77 -14.60
C THR A 79 -0.74 27.40 -13.45
N LYS A 80 -1.60 28.33 -13.02
CA LYS A 80 -2.56 28.09 -11.93
C LYS A 80 -3.33 26.79 -12.16
N GLY A 81 -3.25 25.88 -11.16
CA GLY A 81 -3.91 24.58 -11.18
C GLY A 81 -3.16 23.47 -11.90
N LEU A 82 -1.94 23.70 -12.40
CA LEU A 82 -1.02 22.66 -12.85
C LEU A 82 0.27 22.69 -12.03
N GLN A 83 0.77 21.50 -11.70
CA GLN A 83 2.12 21.28 -11.20
C GLN A 83 2.95 20.61 -12.28
N ILE A 84 3.97 21.29 -12.78
CA ILE A 84 4.81 20.81 -13.86
C ILE A 84 6.04 20.15 -13.31
N HIS A 85 6.34 18.93 -13.81
CA HIS A 85 7.50 18.16 -13.45
C HIS A 85 8.39 17.91 -14.68
N ILE A 86 9.69 18.09 -14.51
CA ILE A 86 10.66 17.80 -15.55
C ILE A 86 11.05 16.33 -15.42
N LEU A 87 10.89 15.59 -16.51
CA LEU A 87 11.28 14.18 -16.60
C LEU A 87 12.79 14.04 -16.62
N ASN A 88 13.29 13.03 -15.92
CA ASN A 88 14.68 12.61 -16.08
C ASN A 88 14.85 11.92 -17.43
N GLU A 89 15.87 12.33 -18.19
CA GLU A 89 16.15 11.81 -19.55
C GLU A 89 16.44 10.30 -19.57
N LYS A 90 16.89 9.73 -18.46
CA LYS A 90 17.14 8.29 -18.31
C LYS A 90 15.87 7.44 -18.21
N ILE A 91 14.70 8.08 -18.07
CA ILE A 91 13.44 7.36 -17.98
C ILE A 91 12.95 6.98 -19.36
N PRO A 92 12.69 5.68 -19.63
CA PRO A 92 12.26 5.25 -20.94
C PRO A 92 10.81 5.70 -21.22
N LYS A 93 10.52 5.98 -22.49
CA LYS A 93 9.16 6.29 -22.94
C LYS A 93 8.14 5.20 -22.57
N THR A 94 8.62 3.96 -22.40
CA THR A 94 7.81 2.82 -21.93
C THR A 94 7.39 2.90 -20.47
N ALA A 95 7.85 3.90 -19.70
CA ALA A 95 7.37 4.19 -18.35
C ALA A 95 5.98 4.85 -18.32
N PHE A 96 5.41 5.12 -19.48
CA PHE A 96 4.08 5.71 -19.65
C PHE A 96 3.19 4.81 -20.49
N PHE A 97 1.89 4.95 -20.36
CA PHE A 97 0.90 4.26 -21.19
C PHE A 97 -0.26 5.20 -21.55
N GLU A 98 -0.85 4.97 -22.70
CA GLU A 98 -1.96 5.77 -23.19
C GLU A 98 -3.27 5.33 -22.54
N ILE A 99 -4.03 6.29 -21.98
CA ILE A 99 -5.36 6.06 -21.41
C ILE A 99 -6.47 6.58 -22.33
N LEU A 100 -6.18 7.62 -23.11
CA LEU A 100 -7.00 8.16 -24.18
C LEU A 100 -6.07 8.70 -25.28
N PRO A 101 -6.54 8.96 -26.50
CA PRO A 101 -5.71 9.54 -27.56
C PRO A 101 -4.95 10.78 -27.10
N ASN A 102 -3.62 10.73 -27.13
CA ASN A 102 -2.71 11.78 -26.66
C ASN A 102 -2.72 12.06 -25.14
N LEU A 103 -3.43 11.28 -24.32
CA LEU A 103 -3.39 11.37 -22.87
C LEU A 103 -2.71 10.13 -22.30
N TYR A 104 -1.58 10.35 -21.67
CA TYR A 104 -0.73 9.30 -21.11
C TYR A 104 -0.69 9.37 -19.59
N LEU A 105 -0.54 8.22 -18.96
CA LEU A 105 -0.39 8.07 -17.52
C LEU A 105 0.95 7.42 -17.18
N THR A 106 1.56 7.86 -16.11
CA THR A 106 2.74 7.20 -15.53
C THR A 106 2.37 5.80 -15.06
N LYS A 107 3.17 4.79 -15.44
CA LYS A 107 3.02 3.41 -14.97
C LYS A 107 3.23 3.29 -13.46
N PRO A 108 2.52 2.37 -12.81
CA PRO A 108 2.63 2.15 -11.36
C PRO A 108 4.06 1.95 -10.87
N GLU A 109 4.94 1.29 -11.64
CA GLU A 109 6.33 1.04 -11.26
C GLU A 109 7.21 2.29 -11.21
N TYR A 110 6.86 3.35 -11.93
CA TYR A 110 7.62 4.61 -11.93
C TYR A 110 7.11 5.63 -10.90
N ILE A 111 5.86 5.54 -10.49
CA ILE A 111 5.25 6.49 -9.54
C ILE A 111 6.04 6.63 -8.22
N PRO A 112 6.49 5.56 -7.55
CA PRO A 112 7.28 5.70 -6.33
C PRO A 112 8.57 6.51 -6.50
N ILE A 113 9.23 6.40 -7.67
CA ILE A 113 10.43 7.18 -7.98
C ILE A 113 10.07 8.66 -8.14
N GLN A 114 8.99 8.97 -8.86
CA GLN A 114 8.50 10.35 -9.00
C GLN A 114 8.17 10.97 -7.64
N MET A 115 7.53 10.21 -6.75
CA MET A 115 7.13 10.66 -5.41
C MET A 115 8.31 10.72 -4.41
N SER A 116 9.49 10.20 -4.76
CA SER A 116 10.62 10.06 -3.83
C SER A 116 11.15 11.39 -3.28
N ARG A 117 10.98 12.50 -3.98
CA ARG A 117 11.40 13.83 -3.51
C ARG A 117 10.47 14.39 -2.43
N SER A 118 9.18 14.13 -2.53
CA SER A 118 8.14 14.68 -1.64
C SER A 118 7.75 13.76 -0.49
N CYS A 119 7.99 12.45 -0.62
CA CYS A 119 7.61 11.45 0.37
C CYS A 119 8.80 10.98 1.22
N SER A 120 8.59 10.72 2.49
CA SER A 120 9.51 9.98 3.36
C SER A 120 9.62 8.51 2.92
N ILE A 121 10.58 7.76 3.48
CA ILE A 121 10.71 6.32 3.20
C ILE A 121 9.44 5.56 3.63
N LEU A 122 8.83 5.94 4.75
CA LEU A 122 7.62 5.27 5.24
C LEU A 122 6.41 5.57 4.37
N GLU A 123 6.24 6.82 3.92
CA GLU A 123 5.20 7.17 2.95
C GLU A 123 5.36 6.41 1.63
N LEU A 124 6.58 6.29 1.13
CA LEU A 124 6.87 5.47 -0.06
C LEU A 124 6.59 3.99 0.18
N ALA A 125 6.84 3.46 1.39
CA ALA A 125 6.52 2.08 1.73
C ALA A 125 5.00 1.83 1.72
N LEU A 126 4.22 2.76 2.26
CA LEU A 126 2.75 2.72 2.20
C LEU A 126 2.25 2.82 0.76
N LEU A 127 2.81 3.74 -0.04
CA LEU A 127 2.47 3.88 -1.46
C LEU A 127 2.79 2.61 -2.25
N ALA A 128 3.98 2.04 -2.07
CA ALA A 128 4.36 0.79 -2.71
C ALA A 128 3.43 -0.35 -2.29
N SER A 129 3.10 -0.47 -0.99
CA SER A 129 2.15 -1.47 -0.48
C SER A 129 0.77 -1.31 -1.09
N LYS A 130 0.26 -0.08 -1.23
CA LYS A 130 -1.00 0.21 -1.91
C LYS A 130 -0.99 -0.22 -3.38
N LEU A 131 0.09 0.07 -4.12
CA LEU A 131 0.22 -0.33 -5.51
C LEU A 131 0.33 -1.86 -5.69
N MET A 132 0.91 -2.55 -4.70
CA MET A 132 1.04 -4.01 -4.63
C MET A 132 -0.13 -4.70 -3.89
N GLY A 133 -1.08 -3.93 -3.37
CA GLY A 133 -2.30 -4.42 -2.73
C GLY A 133 -3.41 -4.72 -3.72
N THR A 134 -4.43 -5.43 -3.24
CA THR A 134 -5.64 -5.80 -3.99
C THR A 134 -6.83 -4.93 -3.61
N TYR A 135 -6.60 -3.75 -3.06
CA TYR A 135 -7.62 -2.78 -2.67
C TYR A 135 -7.39 -1.41 -3.28
N TYR A 136 -8.42 -0.61 -3.28
CA TYR A 136 -8.34 0.84 -3.48
C TYR A 136 -9.44 1.55 -2.69
N ILE A 137 -9.25 2.85 -2.46
CA ILE A 137 -10.27 3.71 -1.90
C ILE A 137 -10.84 4.50 -3.08
N ASP A 138 -12.13 4.36 -3.33
CA ASP A 138 -12.79 5.07 -4.43
C ASP A 138 -12.94 6.59 -4.17
N GLN A 139 -13.69 7.28 -5.01
CA GLN A 139 -13.88 8.74 -4.89
C GLN A 139 -14.80 9.12 -3.72
N GLU A 140 -15.69 8.21 -3.33
CA GLU A 140 -16.60 8.33 -2.19
C GLU A 140 -15.90 8.02 -0.85
N GLY A 141 -14.66 7.52 -0.89
CA GLY A 141 -13.91 7.11 0.30
C GLY A 141 -14.14 5.66 0.71
N GLU A 142 -14.86 4.88 -0.09
CA GLU A 142 -15.19 3.49 0.19
C GLU A 142 -14.07 2.53 -0.21
N LEU A 143 -13.88 1.50 0.62
CA LEU A 143 -12.93 0.42 0.35
C LEU A 143 -13.48 -0.53 -0.71
N LYS A 144 -12.75 -0.68 -1.81
CA LYS A 144 -13.07 -1.60 -2.91
C LYS A 144 -11.93 -2.60 -3.12
N SER A 145 -12.29 -3.76 -3.67
CA SER A 145 -11.34 -4.84 -3.99
C SER A 145 -11.01 -4.86 -5.48
N ARG A 146 -9.80 -5.37 -5.80
CA ARG A 146 -9.34 -5.68 -7.15
C ARG A 146 -9.00 -7.16 -7.26
N GLU A 147 -9.18 -7.75 -8.45
CA GLU A 147 -8.78 -9.13 -8.70
C GLU A 147 -7.26 -9.34 -8.61
N SER A 148 -6.49 -8.33 -9.02
CA SER A 148 -5.03 -8.36 -8.99
C SER A 148 -4.46 -6.99 -8.61
N PRO A 149 -3.24 -6.94 -8.04
CA PRO A 149 -2.56 -5.70 -7.75
C PRO A 149 -2.19 -4.96 -9.04
N LEU A 150 -2.03 -3.64 -8.96
CA LEU A 150 -1.54 -2.83 -10.08
C LEU A 150 -0.12 -3.22 -10.51
N ILE A 151 0.68 -3.68 -9.55
CA ILE A 151 2.07 -4.09 -9.75
C ILE A 151 2.44 -5.16 -8.71
N THR A 152 3.31 -6.10 -9.09
CA THR A 152 3.96 -7.02 -8.15
C THR A 152 5.30 -6.48 -7.66
N ARG A 153 5.75 -6.91 -6.49
CA ARG A 153 7.10 -6.59 -5.96
C ARG A 153 8.18 -6.92 -6.98
N LYS A 154 8.12 -8.10 -7.60
CA LYS A 154 9.07 -8.56 -8.62
C LYS A 154 9.14 -7.59 -9.81
N LYS A 155 8.02 -7.03 -10.24
CA LYS A 155 7.96 -6.06 -11.36
C LYS A 155 8.58 -4.73 -10.95
N LEU A 156 8.28 -4.23 -9.75
CA LEU A 156 8.88 -3.01 -9.20
C LEU A 156 10.39 -3.16 -9.01
N GLU A 157 10.86 -4.25 -8.41
CA GLU A 157 12.29 -4.54 -8.25
C GLU A 157 13.02 -4.60 -9.58
N ARG A 158 12.43 -5.25 -10.59
CA ARG A 158 13.02 -5.29 -11.94
C ARG A 158 13.16 -3.89 -12.54
N PHE A 159 12.15 -3.04 -12.36
CA PHE A 159 12.19 -1.67 -12.82
C PHE A 159 13.29 -0.88 -12.10
N LEU A 160 13.37 -0.97 -10.79
CA LEU A 160 14.38 -0.28 -9.98
C LEU A 160 15.82 -0.73 -10.33
N ARG A 161 16.05 -2.04 -10.55
CA ARG A 161 17.38 -2.54 -10.98
C ARG A 161 17.78 -1.98 -12.34
N LYS A 162 16.83 -1.94 -13.28
CA LYS A 162 17.09 -1.43 -14.64
C LYS A 162 17.38 0.08 -14.65
N HIS A 163 16.89 0.83 -13.68
CA HIS A 163 16.97 2.29 -13.60
C HIS A 163 17.63 2.75 -12.29
N SER A 164 18.62 2.00 -11.82
CA SER A 164 19.27 2.23 -10.51
C SER A 164 20.01 3.58 -10.41
N ASP A 165 20.37 4.17 -11.54
CA ASP A 165 21.02 5.47 -11.67
C ASP A 165 20.04 6.66 -11.70
N VAL A 166 18.73 6.39 -11.71
CA VAL A 166 17.72 7.45 -11.63
C VAL A 166 17.60 7.94 -10.18
N PRO A 167 17.67 9.27 -9.95
CA PRO A 167 17.50 9.83 -8.61
C PRO A 167 16.18 9.39 -7.97
N GLY A 168 16.27 8.93 -6.72
CA GLY A 168 15.11 8.41 -5.98
C GLY A 168 15.03 6.88 -5.93
N CYS A 169 15.66 6.14 -6.84
CA CYS A 169 15.63 4.67 -6.84
C CYS A 169 16.13 4.06 -5.53
N ALA A 170 17.24 4.53 -4.98
CA ALA A 170 17.78 4.03 -3.70
C ALA A 170 16.80 4.23 -2.54
N LYS A 171 16.09 5.38 -2.52
CA LYS A 171 15.06 5.65 -1.49
C LYS A 171 13.85 4.73 -1.64
N VAL A 172 13.45 4.44 -2.88
CA VAL A 172 12.37 3.49 -3.15
C VAL A 172 12.77 2.06 -2.77
N TRP A 173 14.02 1.64 -2.98
CA TRP A 173 14.55 0.37 -2.47
C TRP A 173 14.44 0.25 -0.95
N SER A 174 14.83 1.31 -0.22
CA SER A 174 14.68 1.35 1.24
C SER A 174 13.22 1.27 1.68
N ALA A 175 12.32 1.89 0.93
CA ALA A 175 10.89 1.84 1.17
C ALA A 175 10.29 0.45 0.86
N LEU A 176 10.76 -0.18 -0.22
CA LEU A 176 10.30 -1.50 -0.62
C LEU A 176 10.62 -2.57 0.43
N ALA A 177 11.75 -2.43 1.15
CA ALA A 177 12.09 -3.31 2.27
C ALA A 177 11.09 -3.23 3.44
N LEU A 178 10.35 -2.12 3.55
CA LEU A 178 9.32 -1.89 4.58
C LEU A 178 7.89 -2.11 4.08
N SER A 179 7.70 -2.44 2.81
CA SER A 179 6.40 -2.60 2.17
C SER A 179 5.92 -4.05 2.18
N CYS A 180 4.61 -4.24 2.05
CA CYS A 180 3.97 -5.54 1.89
C CYS A 180 3.31 -5.68 0.51
N GLU A 181 3.00 -6.92 0.15
CA GLU A 181 2.21 -7.27 -1.03
C GLU A 181 0.87 -7.86 -0.60
N LYS A 182 -0.11 -7.82 -1.51
CA LYS A 182 -1.41 -8.48 -1.36
C LYS A 182 -2.26 -7.98 -0.19
N ALA A 183 -1.96 -6.80 0.37
CA ALA A 183 -2.86 -6.21 1.34
C ALA A 183 -4.24 -6.00 0.71
N ALA A 184 -5.30 -6.29 1.46
CA ALA A 184 -6.69 -6.09 1.05
C ALA A 184 -7.33 -4.86 1.71
N SER A 185 -6.60 -4.19 2.60
CA SER A 185 -7.05 -2.95 3.25
C SER A 185 -5.89 -2.05 3.68
N PRO A 186 -6.12 -0.72 3.89
CA PRO A 186 -5.14 0.17 4.49
C PRO A 186 -4.72 -0.26 5.90
N MET A 187 -5.64 -0.82 6.68
CA MET A 187 -5.36 -1.21 8.06
C MET A 187 -4.44 -2.43 8.14
N GLU A 188 -4.55 -3.38 7.20
CA GLU A 188 -3.58 -4.47 7.07
C GLU A 188 -2.17 -3.94 6.80
N VAL A 189 -2.02 -2.93 5.93
CA VAL A 189 -0.70 -2.30 5.67
C VAL A 189 -0.16 -1.61 6.94
N LYS A 190 -1.00 -0.87 7.66
CA LYS A 190 -0.61 -0.20 8.91
C LYS A 190 -0.21 -1.22 9.98
N LEU A 191 -0.98 -2.29 10.15
CA LEU A 191 -0.71 -3.36 11.10
C LEU A 191 0.58 -4.10 10.74
N PHE A 192 0.80 -4.40 9.45
CA PHE A 192 2.05 -4.99 8.96
C PHE A 192 3.26 -4.12 9.32
N ILE A 193 3.21 -2.82 9.05
CA ILE A 193 4.32 -1.91 9.36
C ILE A 193 4.57 -1.86 10.87
N ARG A 194 3.53 -1.77 11.70
CA ARG A 194 3.68 -1.82 13.16
C ARG A 194 4.27 -3.14 13.64
N ALA A 195 3.85 -4.27 13.07
CA ALA A 195 4.32 -5.59 13.45
C ALA A 195 5.79 -5.82 13.08
N THR A 196 6.19 -5.42 11.87
CA THR A 196 7.51 -5.79 11.29
C THR A 196 8.60 -4.76 11.52
N LEU A 197 8.26 -3.46 11.59
CA LEU A 197 9.24 -2.39 11.76
C LEU A 197 10.03 -2.58 13.06
N PRO A 198 11.36 -2.34 13.08
CA PRO A 198 12.17 -2.45 14.28
C PRO A 198 11.68 -1.53 15.41
N CYS A 199 11.88 -1.94 16.66
CA CYS A 199 11.49 -1.14 17.81
C CYS A 199 12.24 0.18 17.96
N SER A 200 13.44 0.28 17.39
CA SER A 200 14.16 1.55 17.25
C SER A 200 13.40 2.59 16.41
N LYS A 201 12.45 2.14 15.57
CA LYS A 201 11.57 2.96 14.73
C LYS A 201 10.10 2.93 15.17
N GLY A 202 9.80 2.42 16.38
CA GLY A 202 8.44 2.38 16.94
C GLY A 202 7.60 1.16 16.56
N GLY A 203 8.12 0.23 15.76
CA GLY A 203 7.45 -1.04 15.48
C GLY A 203 7.69 -2.10 16.54
N TYR A 204 7.14 -3.29 16.35
CA TYR A 204 7.25 -4.41 17.29
C TYR A 204 8.38 -5.40 16.98
N GLY A 205 8.94 -5.35 15.76
CA GLY A 205 10.06 -6.19 15.34
C GLY A 205 9.76 -7.68 15.43
N LEU A 206 8.58 -8.09 14.95
CA LEU A 206 8.16 -9.50 14.97
C LEU A 206 8.79 -10.35 13.87
N GLY A 207 9.55 -9.73 12.93
CA GLY A 207 10.19 -10.43 11.82
C GLY A 207 9.37 -10.36 10.53
N GLU A 208 9.69 -11.25 9.59
CA GLU A 208 9.02 -11.30 8.29
C GLU A 208 7.59 -11.81 8.41
N MET A 209 6.66 -11.12 7.79
CA MET A 209 5.27 -11.51 7.67
C MET A 209 4.82 -11.44 6.22
N ARG A 210 3.85 -12.29 5.86
CA ARG A 210 3.19 -12.28 4.56
C ARG A 210 1.72 -11.95 4.74
N LEU A 211 1.12 -11.29 3.75
CA LEU A 211 -0.28 -10.93 3.80
C LEU A 211 -1.11 -11.85 2.90
N ASN A 212 -2.32 -12.16 3.37
CA ASN A 212 -3.35 -12.87 2.62
C ASN A 212 -2.83 -14.18 1.97
N GLN A 213 -1.95 -14.90 2.69
CA GLN A 213 -1.45 -16.19 2.25
C GLN A 213 -2.56 -17.24 2.34
N GLU A 214 -2.68 -18.04 1.29
CA GLU A 214 -3.69 -19.09 1.21
C GLU A 214 -3.29 -20.34 2.01
N TYR A 215 -4.21 -20.78 2.88
CA TYR A 215 -4.11 -22.04 3.62
C TYR A 215 -5.29 -22.95 3.26
N LYS A 216 -4.98 -24.17 2.82
CA LYS A 216 -5.98 -25.21 2.66
C LYS A 216 -6.22 -25.88 4.02
N VAL A 217 -7.38 -25.66 4.61
CA VAL A 217 -7.79 -26.21 5.90
C VAL A 217 -8.95 -27.18 5.75
N LYS A 218 -9.06 -28.13 6.67
CA LYS A 218 -10.22 -29.03 6.73
C LYS A 218 -11.42 -28.24 7.26
N LYS A 219 -12.56 -28.32 6.54
CA LYS A 219 -13.81 -27.71 7.03
C LYS A 219 -14.33 -28.44 8.27
N LEU A 220 -14.76 -27.66 9.25
CA LEU A 220 -15.49 -28.16 10.42
C LEU A 220 -16.99 -28.20 10.09
N THR A 221 -17.38 -29.15 9.25
CA THR A 221 -18.78 -29.42 8.87
C THR A 221 -19.08 -30.88 9.06
N SER A 222 -20.36 -31.28 8.98
CA SER A 222 -20.81 -32.65 9.01
C SER A 222 -20.24 -33.53 7.86
N GLN A 223 -19.70 -32.91 6.81
CA GLN A 223 -19.05 -33.60 5.68
C GLN A 223 -17.56 -33.82 5.96
N THR A 224 -17.15 -35.08 6.14
CA THR A 224 -15.81 -35.46 6.61
C THR A 224 -14.64 -35.19 5.66
N LYS A 225 -14.86 -34.80 4.41
CA LYS A 225 -13.80 -34.56 3.39
C LYS A 225 -13.79 -33.18 2.75
N ALA A 226 -14.52 -32.24 3.31
CA ALA A 226 -14.58 -30.88 2.75
C ALA A 226 -13.35 -30.06 3.17
N PHE A 227 -12.79 -29.28 2.25
CA PHE A 227 -11.70 -28.34 2.49
C PHE A 227 -12.16 -26.91 2.19
N ALA A 228 -11.56 -25.96 2.88
CA ALA A 228 -11.70 -24.53 2.61
C ALA A 228 -10.33 -23.89 2.38
N ILE A 229 -10.31 -22.80 1.64
CA ILE A 229 -9.16 -21.89 1.58
C ILE A 229 -9.41 -20.75 2.53
N ARG A 230 -8.45 -20.52 3.43
CA ARG A 230 -8.44 -19.40 4.37
C ARG A 230 -7.27 -18.49 4.06
N LYS A 231 -7.52 -17.17 4.12
CA LYS A 231 -6.52 -16.12 3.82
C LYS A 231 -6.46 -15.17 5.01
N PRO A 232 -5.66 -15.49 6.04
CA PRO A 232 -5.44 -14.57 7.15
C PRO A 232 -4.71 -13.30 6.69
N ASP A 233 -5.01 -12.15 7.32
CA ASP A 233 -4.47 -10.86 6.91
C ASP A 233 -2.94 -10.83 6.97
N LEU A 234 -2.35 -11.09 8.14
CA LEU A 234 -0.91 -11.17 8.34
C LEU A 234 -0.52 -12.57 8.84
N VAL A 235 0.51 -13.12 8.27
CA VAL A 235 0.99 -14.46 8.61
C VAL A 235 2.48 -14.45 8.91
N PHE A 236 2.83 -14.98 10.08
CA PHE A 236 4.18 -15.35 10.46
C PHE A 236 4.30 -16.87 10.40
N GLU A 237 5.14 -17.40 9.51
CA GLU A 237 5.40 -18.85 9.42
C GLU A 237 6.53 -19.23 10.38
N THR A 238 6.27 -20.23 11.24
CA THR A 238 7.32 -20.81 12.08
C THR A 238 8.37 -21.48 11.20
N PRO A 239 9.65 -21.12 11.31
CA PRO A 239 10.73 -21.74 10.55
C PRO A 239 10.72 -23.26 10.75
N LYS A 240 10.96 -24.02 9.67
CA LYS A 240 10.93 -25.51 9.71
C LYS A 240 11.85 -26.08 10.79
N ALA A 241 13.03 -25.47 10.98
CA ALA A 241 13.99 -25.89 12.00
C ALA A 241 13.51 -25.69 13.46
N SER A 242 12.48 -24.88 13.66
CA SER A 242 11.91 -24.55 14.99
C SER A 242 10.56 -25.24 15.23
N ARG A 243 10.01 -25.95 14.24
CA ARG A 243 8.65 -26.54 14.32
C ARG A 243 8.51 -27.60 15.41
N ASP A 244 9.58 -28.33 15.72
CA ASP A 244 9.56 -29.34 16.77
C ASP A 244 9.54 -28.71 18.19
N LYS A 245 9.93 -27.43 18.28
CA LYS A 245 9.98 -26.66 19.55
C LYS A 245 8.80 -25.71 19.72
N GLN A 246 8.00 -25.50 18.68
CA GLN A 246 6.88 -24.57 18.66
C GLN A 246 5.56 -25.30 18.40
N PRO A 247 4.52 -25.01 19.18
CA PRO A 247 3.23 -25.69 19.06
C PRO A 247 2.48 -25.31 17.76
N TRP A 248 2.86 -24.20 17.13
CA TRP A 248 2.14 -23.64 15.98
C TRP A 248 2.99 -23.66 14.71
N LYS A 249 2.38 -24.06 13.60
CA LYS A 249 2.99 -24.00 12.26
C LYS A 249 3.09 -22.56 11.74
N ALA A 250 2.11 -21.77 12.09
CA ALA A 250 2.04 -20.34 11.78
C ALA A 250 1.25 -19.57 12.85
N ILE A 251 1.55 -18.32 12.98
CA ILE A 251 0.79 -17.34 13.78
C ILE A 251 0.19 -16.32 12.82
N THR A 252 -1.07 -15.97 13.01
CA THR A 252 -1.74 -14.97 12.18
C THR A 252 -2.25 -13.81 13.03
N LEU A 253 -2.23 -12.60 12.44
CA LEU A 253 -2.90 -11.42 12.95
C LEU A 253 -3.96 -11.00 11.94
N GLU A 254 -5.20 -10.86 12.39
CA GLU A 254 -6.32 -10.37 11.60
C GLU A 254 -6.80 -9.03 12.16
N TYR A 255 -7.03 -8.06 11.27
CA TYR A 255 -7.63 -6.78 11.65
C TYR A 255 -9.14 -6.84 11.49
N ASN A 256 -9.85 -6.77 12.61
CA ASN A 256 -11.31 -6.71 12.63
C ASN A 256 -11.79 -5.25 12.68
N GLY A 257 -12.20 -4.71 11.54
CA GLY A 257 -12.65 -3.32 11.43
C GLY A 257 -14.15 -3.10 11.66
N GLN A 258 -14.94 -4.15 11.79
CA GLN A 258 -16.40 -4.04 11.84
C GLN A 258 -16.92 -4.16 13.27
N TYR A 259 -17.59 -3.10 13.74
CA TYR A 259 -18.27 -3.07 15.04
C TYR A 259 -19.65 -3.74 15.06
N HIS A 260 -20.24 -4.00 13.88
CA HIS A 260 -21.60 -4.57 13.75
C HIS A 260 -21.55 -5.83 12.91
N THR A 261 -21.11 -6.93 13.51
CA THR A 261 -21.24 -8.24 12.89
C THR A 261 -22.61 -8.83 13.23
N THR A 262 -23.29 -9.36 12.23
CA THR A 262 -24.52 -10.15 12.47
C THR A 262 -24.16 -11.45 13.22
N VAL A 263 -25.16 -12.07 13.83
CA VAL A 263 -24.96 -13.36 14.54
C VAL A 263 -24.38 -14.42 13.58
N GLU A 264 -24.84 -14.43 12.33
CA GLU A 264 -24.36 -15.33 11.28
C GLU A 264 -22.87 -15.11 10.98
N GLN A 265 -22.42 -13.85 10.93
CA GLN A 265 -21.00 -13.52 10.74
C GLN A 265 -20.16 -13.96 11.93
N GLN A 266 -20.62 -13.75 13.18
CA GLN A 266 -19.92 -14.21 14.37
C GLN A 266 -19.75 -15.74 14.39
N ILE A 267 -20.78 -16.48 14.01
CA ILE A 267 -20.73 -17.94 13.88
C ILE A 267 -19.72 -18.35 12.79
N ALA A 268 -19.76 -17.70 11.62
CA ALA A 268 -18.83 -17.99 10.52
C ALA A 268 -17.38 -17.69 10.91
N ASP A 269 -17.10 -16.60 11.64
CA ASP A 269 -15.77 -16.25 12.14
C ASP A 269 -15.30 -17.23 13.20
N GLY A 270 -16.18 -17.70 14.10
CA GLY A 270 -15.88 -18.76 15.05
C GLY A 270 -15.49 -20.09 14.37
N ILE A 271 -16.23 -20.49 13.34
CA ILE A 271 -15.90 -21.68 12.53
C ILE A 271 -14.54 -21.50 11.85
N ARG A 272 -14.31 -20.34 11.20
CA ARG A 272 -13.04 -20.00 10.54
C ARG A 272 -11.86 -20.07 11.51
N HIS A 273 -12.02 -19.50 12.71
CA HIS A 273 -11.02 -19.55 13.77
C HIS A 273 -10.67 -21.00 14.14
N ASN A 274 -11.68 -21.82 14.41
CA ASN A 274 -11.49 -23.24 14.77
C ASN A 274 -10.84 -24.07 13.63
N GLU A 275 -11.17 -23.78 12.38
CA GLU A 275 -10.53 -24.40 11.22
C GLU A 275 -9.04 -24.08 11.13
N LEU A 276 -8.64 -22.81 11.40
CA LEU A 276 -7.22 -22.42 11.45
C LEU A 276 -6.50 -23.10 12.62
N VAL A 277 -7.09 -23.09 13.80
CA VAL A 277 -6.51 -23.75 15.00
C VAL A 277 -6.31 -25.24 14.76
N SER A 278 -7.30 -25.93 14.16
CA SER A 278 -7.20 -27.36 13.84
C SER A 278 -6.10 -27.69 12.82
N ALA A 279 -5.73 -26.69 11.99
CA ALA A 279 -4.63 -26.81 11.05
C ALA A 279 -3.25 -26.49 11.68
N GLY A 280 -3.20 -26.18 12.97
CA GLY A 280 -1.99 -25.78 13.71
C GLY A 280 -1.61 -24.29 13.49
N ILE A 281 -2.58 -23.45 13.15
CA ILE A 281 -2.40 -22.01 12.95
C ILE A 281 -3.09 -21.29 14.08
N LYS A 282 -2.32 -20.53 14.88
CA LYS A 282 -2.86 -19.69 15.94
C LYS A 282 -3.25 -18.34 15.41
N ASN A 283 -4.50 -17.94 15.58
CA ASN A 283 -5.02 -16.67 15.13
C ASN A 283 -5.17 -15.67 16.26
N TYR A 284 -4.60 -14.48 16.11
CA TYR A 284 -4.79 -13.32 16.95
C TYR A 284 -5.62 -12.27 16.21
N GLN A 285 -6.60 -11.68 16.88
CA GLN A 285 -7.44 -10.62 16.33
C GLN A 285 -7.03 -9.28 16.91
N VAL A 286 -7.01 -8.26 16.07
CA VAL A 286 -6.74 -6.86 16.42
C VAL A 286 -7.91 -6.04 15.91
N ASP A 287 -8.71 -5.51 16.81
CA ASP A 287 -9.74 -4.52 16.50
C ASP A 287 -9.19 -3.09 16.63
N LYS A 288 -10.05 -2.11 16.41
CA LYS A 288 -9.68 -0.70 16.52
C LYS A 288 -9.25 -0.33 17.93
N GLU A 289 -9.89 -0.89 18.96
CA GLU A 289 -9.57 -0.59 20.36
C GLU A 289 -8.19 -1.14 20.72
N ILE A 290 -7.92 -2.41 20.43
CA ILE A 290 -6.61 -3.03 20.61
C ILE A 290 -5.54 -2.28 19.80
N TYR A 291 -5.85 -1.90 18.53
CA TYR A 291 -4.88 -1.22 17.69
C TYR A 291 -4.43 0.12 18.29
N TYR A 292 -5.31 0.90 18.89
CA TYR A 292 -4.99 2.21 19.47
C TYR A 292 -4.60 2.16 20.95
N ASP A 293 -4.99 1.13 21.71
CA ASP A 293 -4.50 0.92 23.06
C ASP A 293 -3.10 0.29 23.03
N PHE A 294 -2.11 1.12 23.35
CA PHE A 294 -0.70 0.69 23.33
C PHE A 294 -0.39 -0.38 24.39
N ASN A 295 -1.12 -0.47 25.49
CA ASN A 295 -0.92 -1.50 26.52
C ASN A 295 -1.52 -2.82 26.06
N CYS A 296 -2.75 -2.82 25.56
CA CYS A 296 -3.38 -3.99 24.97
C CYS A 296 -2.54 -4.56 23.83
N MET A 297 -2.11 -3.68 22.91
CA MET A 297 -1.28 -4.11 21.79
C MET A 297 0.10 -4.64 22.24
N GLN A 298 0.70 -4.05 23.27
CA GLN A 298 1.97 -4.54 23.81
C GLN A 298 1.81 -5.92 24.46
N ASN A 299 0.74 -6.15 25.23
CA ASN A 299 0.45 -7.45 25.82
C ASN A 299 0.21 -8.53 24.76
N LEU A 300 -0.55 -8.18 23.70
CA LEU A 300 -0.75 -9.06 22.55
C LEU A 300 0.58 -9.43 21.89
N VAL A 301 1.46 -8.46 21.68
CA VAL A 301 2.78 -8.66 21.07
C VAL A 301 3.67 -9.55 21.97
N VAL A 302 3.60 -9.45 23.30
CA VAL A 302 4.32 -10.35 24.21
C VAL A 302 3.87 -11.79 24.00
N CYS A 303 2.56 -12.05 23.91
CA CYS A 303 2.02 -13.38 23.60
C CYS A 303 2.51 -13.90 22.25
N ILE A 304 2.43 -13.07 21.22
CA ILE A 304 2.90 -13.42 19.87
C ILE A 304 4.40 -13.75 19.89
N ARG A 305 5.24 -12.92 20.52
CA ARG A 305 6.68 -13.16 20.63
C ARG A 305 7.00 -14.51 21.26
N LYS A 306 6.28 -14.86 22.34
CA LYS A 306 6.39 -16.16 23.00
C LYS A 306 6.06 -17.29 22.02
N ASP A 307 4.96 -17.18 21.29
CA ASP A 307 4.49 -18.22 20.37
C ASP A 307 5.39 -18.41 19.14
N ILE A 308 6.09 -17.37 18.69
CA ILE A 308 7.05 -17.46 17.58
C ILE A 308 8.49 -17.70 18.04
N GLY A 309 8.70 -17.88 19.35
CA GLY A 309 10.01 -18.17 19.93
C GLY A 309 10.98 -16.99 19.98
N LEU A 310 10.48 -15.77 19.89
CA LEU A 310 11.32 -14.58 20.06
C LEU A 310 11.55 -14.30 21.55
N PRO A 311 12.78 -13.89 21.96
CA PRO A 311 13.07 -13.61 23.35
C PRO A 311 12.23 -12.45 23.89
N GLU A 312 11.90 -12.53 25.18
CA GLU A 312 11.27 -11.42 25.88
C GLU A 312 12.20 -10.21 25.92
N ARG A 313 11.64 -9.02 25.76
CA ARG A 313 12.40 -7.78 25.82
C ARG A 313 12.38 -7.22 27.23
N LYS A 314 13.54 -7.18 27.85
CA LYS A 314 13.74 -6.49 29.12
C LYS A 314 14.22 -5.07 28.82
N LEU A 315 13.34 -4.10 28.97
CA LEU A 315 13.63 -2.67 28.81
C LEU A 315 13.67 -1.99 30.17
N SER A 316 14.64 -1.13 30.41
CA SER A 316 14.62 -0.23 31.57
C SER A 316 13.42 0.72 31.49
N HIS A 317 13.09 1.38 32.60
CA HIS A 317 11.96 2.32 32.63
C HIS A 317 12.11 3.45 31.61
N GLU A 318 13.31 4.02 31.48
CA GLU A 318 13.59 5.06 30.50
C GLU A 318 13.47 4.57 29.03
N GLU A 319 13.92 3.34 28.76
CA GLU A 319 13.79 2.72 27.43
C GLU A 319 12.33 2.47 27.10
N GLN A 320 11.50 2.07 28.06
CA GLN A 320 10.06 1.90 27.89
C GLN A 320 9.39 3.21 27.51
N ILE A 321 9.71 4.33 28.19
CA ILE A 321 9.19 5.66 27.89
C ILE A 321 9.58 6.08 26.46
N ARG A 322 10.87 5.96 26.12
CA ARG A 322 11.37 6.30 24.76
C ARG A 322 10.73 5.41 23.69
N TYR A 323 10.53 4.13 23.97
CA TYR A 323 9.89 3.22 23.04
C TYR A 323 8.42 3.57 22.84
N ARG A 324 7.69 3.84 23.93
CA ARG A 324 6.29 4.27 23.87
C ARG A 324 6.12 5.54 23.03
N LYS A 325 6.97 6.52 23.21
CA LYS A 325 6.95 7.74 22.38
C LYS A 325 7.12 7.43 20.90
N ARG A 326 8.11 6.59 20.53
CA ARG A 326 8.31 6.17 19.13
C ARG A 326 7.09 5.42 18.56
N GLN A 327 6.42 4.60 19.36
CA GLN A 327 5.18 3.93 18.93
C GLN A 327 4.07 4.94 18.64
N GLN A 328 3.90 5.92 19.51
CA GLN A 328 2.92 7.00 19.33
C GLN A 328 3.22 7.83 18.08
N ASP A 329 4.48 8.20 17.87
CA ASP A 329 4.91 8.96 16.70
C ASP A 329 4.68 8.16 15.41
N LEU A 330 4.96 6.85 15.42
CA LEU A 330 4.69 5.97 14.30
C LEU A 330 3.19 5.90 13.97
N VAL A 331 2.33 5.67 14.98
CA VAL A 331 0.88 5.59 14.77
C VAL A 331 0.34 6.92 14.23
N LYS A 332 0.74 8.06 14.82
CA LYS A 332 0.37 9.39 14.33
C LYS A 332 0.79 9.59 12.87
N LEU A 333 2.02 9.19 12.51
CA LEU A 333 2.49 9.28 11.14
C LEU A 333 1.66 8.40 10.19
N LEU A 334 1.39 7.14 10.57
CA LEU A 334 0.57 6.23 9.77
C LEU A 334 -0.87 6.74 9.57
N ASP A 335 -1.42 7.44 10.56
CA ASP A 335 -2.77 8.00 10.49
C ASP A 335 -2.84 9.35 9.77
N SER A 336 -1.73 10.11 9.78
CA SER A 336 -1.64 11.39 9.06
C SER A 336 -1.51 11.22 7.54
N ILE A 337 -1.11 10.03 7.08
CA ILE A 337 -0.99 9.74 5.65
C ILE A 337 -2.37 9.43 5.11
N ASP A 338 -2.97 10.41 4.44
CA ASP A 338 -4.23 10.22 3.73
C ASP A 338 -4.03 9.21 2.59
N PRO A 339 -4.73 8.08 2.59
CA PRO A 339 -4.64 7.11 1.50
C PRO A 339 -5.09 7.67 0.14
N ALA A 340 -5.73 8.84 0.12
CA ALA A 340 -6.12 9.55 -1.08
C ALA A 340 -5.10 10.63 -1.51
N ARG A 341 -4.26 11.11 -0.59
CA ARG A 341 -3.33 12.23 -0.84
C ARG A 341 -1.92 11.87 -0.42
N TRP A 342 -1.10 11.40 -1.35
CA TRP A 342 0.30 11.09 -1.12
C TRP A 342 1.19 12.31 -1.38
N GLY A 343 2.12 12.58 -0.44
CA GLY A 343 3.14 13.62 -0.63
C GLY A 343 2.67 15.06 -0.54
N SER A 344 1.48 15.31 -0.02
CA SER A 344 1.10 16.64 0.41
C SER A 344 1.54 16.81 1.87
N ASN A 345 2.53 17.68 2.11
CA ASN A 345 2.66 18.37 3.39
C ASN A 345 1.39 19.21 3.56
N VAL A 346 0.27 18.60 3.89
CA VAL A 346 -0.91 19.33 4.33
C VAL A 346 -0.55 19.82 5.72
N LYS A 347 -0.07 21.07 5.82
CA LYS A 347 -0.28 21.86 7.01
C LYS A 347 -1.78 21.78 7.27
N GLN A 348 -2.16 21.05 8.32
CA GLN A 348 -3.50 21.17 8.87
C GLN A 348 -3.64 22.67 9.22
N GLU A 349 -4.33 23.42 8.40
CA GLU A 349 -4.92 24.68 8.83
C GLU A 349 -5.91 24.29 9.92
N ASN A 350 -5.50 24.53 11.16
CA ASN A 350 -6.37 24.51 12.30
C ASN A 350 -7.51 25.53 12.01
N HIS A 351 -8.64 25.03 11.57
CA HIS A 351 -9.87 25.80 11.68
C HIS A 351 -10.19 25.93 13.18
N ARG A 352 -9.93 27.15 13.67
CA ARG A 352 -10.51 27.69 14.90
C ARG A 352 -12.02 27.88 14.72
#